data_142548c7943ab9534400e222c9539757
#
_entry.id   142548c7943ab9534400e222c9539757
#
_cell.length_a   1.000
_cell.length_b   1.000
_cell.length_c   1.000
_cell.angle_alpha   90.00
_cell.angle_beta   90.00
_cell.angle_gamma   90.00
#
_symmetry.space_group_name_H-M   'P 1'
#
loop_
_entity.id
_entity.type
_entity.pdbx_description
1 polymer ?
#
loop_
_entity_poly.entity_id
_entity_poly.type
_entity_poly.pdbx_seq_one_letter_code
_entity_poly.pdbx_strand_id
1 'polypeptide(L)'
;GGRRLAGLGGGAIAVSRDEQDGEDWEVDRVIHDDPAAPAGPLRGELCVPGDKSISHRAVILGAIASGASHISGFLAGEDTLATMRAFQQMGVRIDRPEVTTLEVHGVGRDGLRAAPGPLDLGNSGTSARLLAGLLAGQAFDSEIIGDASLMQRPMARVVDPLRLMGAQISCTPSGTLPLKIRGGARLHGVEFALPVASAQVKSALLLAGLYADGDTCVIEPAPTRDHTERMLRMFGVDVRSRDRRICLKRQPLRATDVRVPADISSAAFFLVAASIVPDSDLLLKRVGINPTRAAVIDILRAMGARIDIHASGTTTNEPVADLRVRYSPLRG
;
A
#
# COMPACT_ATOMS: atom_id res chain seq x y z
N GLY A 1 -50.15 17.61 7.14
CA GLY A 1 -50.47 17.31 8.54
C GLY A 1 -49.18 16.98 9.27
N GLY A 2 -48.61 17.96 9.97
CA GLY A 2 -47.35 17.79 10.65
C GLY A 2 -47.40 16.87 11.86
N ARG A 3 -46.30 16.17 12.11
CA ARG A 3 -45.89 15.78 13.45
C ARG A 3 -44.39 16.02 13.59
N ARG A 4 -44.07 16.99 14.42
CA ARG A 4 -42.72 17.14 15.01
C ARG A 4 -42.48 15.90 15.92
N LEU A 5 -41.36 15.26 15.80
CA LEU A 5 -40.75 14.45 16.85
C LEU A 5 -39.48 15.11 17.31
N ALA A 6 -39.48 15.40 18.60
CA ALA A 6 -38.35 15.99 19.31
C ALA A 6 -37.24 14.96 19.57
N GLY A 7 -36.04 15.42 19.48
CA GLY A 7 -34.79 15.08 20.11
C GLY A 7 -34.54 13.66 20.63
N LEU A 8 -33.47 13.06 20.07
CA LEU A 8 -32.50 12.29 20.84
C LEU A 8 -31.16 12.41 20.08
N GLY A 9 -30.21 13.08 20.72
CA GLY A 9 -28.85 13.22 20.24
C GLY A 9 -28.13 11.88 20.36
N GLY A 10 -27.58 11.41 19.28
CA GLY A 10 -26.72 10.25 19.18
C GLY A 10 -26.18 10.20 17.77
N GLY A 11 -25.02 10.82 17.56
CA GLY A 11 -24.30 10.75 16.28
C GLY A 11 -23.80 9.34 16.01
N ALA A 12 -24.63 8.52 15.37
CA ALA A 12 -24.19 7.30 14.74
C ALA A 12 -23.68 7.66 13.34
N ILE A 13 -22.47 7.22 12.99
CA ILE A 13 -22.03 7.17 11.61
C ILE A 13 -22.88 6.07 10.95
N ALA A 14 -24.01 6.46 10.38
CA ALA A 14 -24.84 5.58 9.59
C ALA A 14 -24.28 5.56 8.17
N VAL A 15 -23.76 4.43 7.74
CA VAL A 15 -23.63 4.12 6.32
C VAL A 15 -25.01 3.72 5.84
N SER A 16 -25.78 4.66 5.26
CA SER A 16 -27.03 4.34 4.58
C SER A 16 -26.70 3.65 3.26
N ARG A 17 -27.28 2.46 3.07
CA ARG A 17 -27.50 1.89 1.75
C ARG A 17 -28.67 2.64 1.13
N ASP A 18 -28.42 3.36 0.05
CA ASP A 18 -29.42 3.64 -0.96
C ASP A 18 -28.88 3.17 -2.31
N GLU A 19 -29.58 2.18 -2.86
CA GLU A 19 -29.47 1.78 -4.26
C GLU A 19 -30.20 2.83 -5.08
N GLN A 20 -29.55 3.34 -6.09
CA GLN A 20 -29.94 3.76 -7.44
C GLN A 20 -29.29 5.06 -7.88
N ASP A 21 -28.82 4.98 -9.11
CA ASP A 21 -28.39 6.01 -10.05
C ASP A 21 -26.92 6.40 -10.04
N GLY A 22 -26.29 6.08 -11.20
CA GLY A 22 -24.92 6.45 -11.52
C GLY A 22 -24.79 7.95 -11.68
N GLU A 23 -24.05 8.56 -10.79
CA GLU A 23 -23.49 9.89 -10.93
C GLU A 23 -22.13 9.95 -10.27
N ASP A 24 -21.24 10.75 -10.83
CA ASP A 24 -19.88 11.00 -10.41
C ASP A 24 -19.82 11.35 -8.92
N TRP A 25 -19.10 10.52 -8.15
CA TRP A 25 -18.81 10.78 -6.75
C TRP A 25 -17.78 11.90 -6.64
N GLU A 26 -18.21 13.16 -6.70
CA GLU A 26 -17.50 14.24 -6.03
C GLU A 26 -17.52 13.91 -4.53
N VAL A 27 -16.36 13.60 -3.97
CA VAL A 27 -16.19 13.59 -2.53
C VAL A 27 -16.22 15.04 -2.08
N ASP A 28 -17.42 15.54 -1.85
CA ASP A 28 -17.60 16.81 -1.14
C ASP A 28 -16.90 16.66 0.22
N ARG A 29 -15.77 17.32 0.36
CA ARG A 29 -15.14 17.58 1.64
C ARG A 29 -16.01 18.57 2.40
N VAL A 30 -17.11 18.09 2.96
CA VAL A 30 -17.81 18.82 3.99
C VAL A 30 -16.97 18.69 5.25
N ILE A 31 -15.98 19.56 5.38
CA ILE A 31 -15.41 19.87 6.68
C ILE A 31 -16.51 20.64 7.40
N HIS A 32 -17.30 19.94 8.21
CA HIS A 32 -18.17 20.62 9.12
C HIS A 32 -17.28 21.33 10.16
N ASP A 33 -17.33 22.65 10.20
CA ASP A 33 -16.77 23.50 11.26
C ASP A 33 -17.55 23.34 12.60
N ASP A 34 -18.17 22.18 12.81
CA ASP A 34 -18.79 21.86 14.09
C ASP A 34 -17.68 21.62 15.12
N PRO A 35 -17.70 22.33 16.25
CA PRO A 35 -16.74 22.07 17.31
C PRO A 35 -16.82 20.60 17.70
N ALA A 36 -15.68 19.93 17.79
CA ALA A 36 -15.62 18.53 18.17
C ALA A 36 -16.35 18.32 19.50
N ALA A 37 -17.51 17.69 19.46
CA ALA A 37 -18.24 17.33 20.65
C ALA A 37 -17.63 16.05 21.26
N PRO A 38 -17.60 15.89 22.62
CA PRO A 38 -17.18 14.66 23.24
C PRO A 38 -18.01 13.49 22.72
N ALA A 39 -17.35 12.52 22.07
CA ALA A 39 -18.01 11.29 21.65
C ALA A 39 -18.19 10.38 22.88
N GLY A 40 -19.28 9.64 22.90
CA GLY A 40 -19.49 8.56 23.87
C GLY A 40 -18.56 7.38 23.65
N PRO A 41 -18.73 6.28 24.43
CA PRO A 41 -17.91 5.08 24.30
C PRO A 41 -17.98 4.48 22.89
N LEU A 42 -16.82 4.01 22.40
CA LEU A 42 -16.74 3.30 21.13
C LEU A 42 -17.17 1.84 21.34
N ARG A 43 -18.25 1.42 20.68
CA ARG A 43 -18.79 0.06 20.81
C ARG A 43 -19.19 -0.53 19.47
N GLY A 44 -19.16 -1.86 19.38
CA GLY A 44 -19.57 -2.60 18.20
C GLY A 44 -18.42 -3.16 17.38
N GLU A 45 -18.65 -3.33 16.08
CA GLU A 45 -17.67 -3.88 15.14
C GLU A 45 -17.37 -2.88 14.04
N LEU A 46 -16.09 -2.80 13.64
CA LEU A 46 -15.61 -1.90 12.61
C LEU A 46 -14.59 -2.61 11.73
N CYS A 47 -14.67 -2.40 10.42
CA CYS A 47 -13.63 -2.74 9.48
C CYS A 47 -13.01 -1.44 8.93
N VAL A 48 -11.76 -1.17 9.25
CA VAL A 48 -11.06 -0.01 8.69
C VAL A 48 -10.67 -0.26 7.24
N PRO A 49 -10.37 0.79 6.45
CA PRO A 49 -9.95 0.63 5.06
C PRO A 49 -8.75 -0.30 4.88
N GLY A 50 -8.62 -0.84 3.67
CA GLY A 50 -7.54 -1.76 3.31
C GLY A 50 -6.15 -1.16 3.44
N ASP A 51 -5.13 -2.02 3.65
CA ASP A 51 -3.74 -1.61 3.78
C ASP A 51 -3.24 -0.93 2.49
N LYS A 52 -2.77 0.32 2.64
CA LYS A 52 -2.27 1.14 1.53
C LYS A 52 -1.08 0.47 0.84
N SER A 53 -0.14 -0.03 1.59
CA SER A 53 1.11 -0.63 1.06
C SER A 53 0.85 -1.90 0.27
N ILE A 54 -0.10 -2.72 0.71
CA ILE A 54 -0.51 -3.95 0.02
C ILE A 54 -1.34 -3.60 -1.21
N SER A 55 -2.24 -2.61 -1.13
CA SER A 55 -3.04 -2.13 -2.26
C SER A 55 -2.19 -1.66 -3.45
N HIS A 56 -1.15 -0.85 -3.20
CA HIS A 56 -0.20 -0.47 -4.25
C HIS A 56 0.43 -1.68 -4.93
N ARG A 57 0.92 -2.63 -4.13
CA ARG A 57 1.61 -3.81 -4.63
C ARG A 57 0.69 -4.77 -5.36
N ALA A 58 -0.55 -4.87 -4.94
CA ALA A 58 -1.56 -5.69 -5.61
C ALA A 58 -1.76 -5.22 -7.06
N VAL A 59 -1.89 -3.91 -7.27
CA VAL A 59 -1.98 -3.33 -8.62
C VAL A 59 -0.66 -3.53 -9.39
N ILE A 60 0.49 -3.21 -8.80
CA ILE A 60 1.79 -3.31 -9.47
C ILE A 60 2.08 -4.74 -9.91
N LEU A 61 1.97 -5.71 -9.01
CA LEU A 61 2.29 -7.11 -9.31
C LEU A 61 1.23 -7.75 -10.20
N GLY A 62 -0.05 -7.45 -9.98
CA GLY A 62 -1.14 -7.90 -10.84
C GLY A 62 -0.95 -7.42 -12.29
N ALA A 63 -0.52 -6.18 -12.48
CA ALA A 63 -0.31 -5.60 -13.80
C ALA A 63 0.79 -6.31 -14.62
N ILE A 64 1.87 -6.73 -13.98
CA ILE A 64 3.00 -7.42 -14.63
C ILE A 64 2.95 -8.95 -14.51
N ALA A 65 1.90 -9.50 -13.92
CA ALA A 65 1.64 -10.94 -13.90
C ALA A 65 1.02 -11.41 -15.21
N SER A 66 1.08 -12.71 -15.48
CA SER A 66 0.36 -13.32 -16.59
C SER A 66 -0.99 -13.82 -16.10
N GLY A 67 -2.08 -13.32 -16.68
CA GLY A 67 -3.47 -13.66 -16.33
C GLY A 67 -4.20 -12.54 -15.58
N ALA A 68 -5.42 -12.81 -15.10
CA ALA A 68 -6.24 -11.86 -14.34
C ALA A 68 -6.08 -12.10 -12.84
N SER A 69 -5.93 -11.03 -12.07
CA SER A 69 -5.89 -11.03 -10.61
C SER A 69 -7.11 -10.33 -10.06
N HIS A 70 -7.86 -10.99 -9.16
CA HIS A 70 -8.94 -10.37 -8.42
C HIS A 70 -8.42 -9.81 -7.11
N ILE A 71 -8.63 -8.51 -6.90
CA ILE A 71 -8.20 -7.79 -5.69
C ILE A 71 -9.43 -7.35 -4.92
N SER A 72 -9.59 -7.83 -3.68
CA SER A 72 -10.66 -7.41 -2.77
C SER A 72 -10.09 -6.67 -1.56
N GLY A 73 -10.86 -5.74 -0.99
CA GLY A 73 -10.42 -4.90 0.13
C GLY A 73 -9.41 -3.81 -0.29
N PHE A 74 -9.33 -3.49 -1.57
CA PHE A 74 -8.46 -2.45 -2.10
C PHE A 74 -8.75 -1.10 -1.43
N LEU A 75 -7.71 -0.37 -1.04
CA LEU A 75 -7.85 1.00 -0.58
C LEU A 75 -8.06 1.92 -1.78
N ALA A 76 -9.24 2.49 -1.91
CA ALA A 76 -9.56 3.48 -2.94
C ALA A 76 -9.15 4.89 -2.49
N GLY A 77 -7.88 5.08 -2.18
CA GLY A 77 -7.31 6.39 -1.84
C GLY A 77 -6.57 7.01 -3.02
N GLU A 78 -6.35 8.33 -3.00
CA GLU A 78 -5.70 9.07 -4.09
C GLU A 78 -4.37 8.44 -4.52
N ASP A 79 -3.52 8.06 -3.56
CA ASP A 79 -2.21 7.43 -3.83
C ASP A 79 -2.34 6.12 -4.62
N THR A 80 -3.24 5.24 -4.20
CA THR A 80 -3.44 3.93 -4.81
C THR A 80 -4.16 4.01 -6.14
N LEU A 81 -5.09 4.96 -6.27
CA LEU A 81 -5.75 5.28 -7.54
C LEU A 81 -4.76 5.90 -8.55
N ALA A 82 -3.80 6.72 -8.10
CA ALA A 82 -2.73 7.21 -8.97
C ALA A 82 -1.88 6.06 -9.52
N THR A 83 -1.56 5.05 -8.68
CA THR A 83 -0.89 3.82 -9.16
C THR A 83 -1.73 3.09 -10.20
N MET A 84 -3.01 2.91 -9.93
CA MET A 84 -3.93 2.24 -10.87
C MET A 84 -3.95 2.97 -12.22
N ARG A 85 -4.16 4.29 -12.22
CA ARG A 85 -4.16 5.12 -13.44
C ARG A 85 -2.84 5.02 -14.20
N ALA A 86 -1.69 5.00 -13.52
CA ALA A 86 -0.39 4.85 -14.16
C ALA A 86 -0.30 3.54 -14.96
N PHE A 87 -0.80 2.41 -14.42
CA PHE A 87 -0.81 1.14 -15.13
C PHE A 87 -1.84 1.11 -16.28
N GLN A 88 -2.99 1.76 -16.11
CA GLN A 88 -3.95 1.93 -17.20
C GLN A 88 -3.34 2.72 -18.38
N GLN A 89 -2.60 3.79 -18.10
CA GLN A 89 -1.86 4.55 -19.11
C GLN A 89 -0.78 3.71 -19.81
N MET A 90 -0.20 2.73 -19.11
CA MET A 90 0.76 1.77 -19.66
C MET A 90 0.11 0.54 -20.34
N GLY A 91 -1.19 0.59 -20.60
CA GLY A 91 -1.91 -0.40 -21.38
C GLY A 91 -2.48 -1.58 -20.59
N VAL A 92 -2.49 -1.52 -19.27
CA VAL A 92 -3.12 -2.56 -18.43
C VAL A 92 -4.61 -2.27 -18.29
N ARG A 93 -5.46 -3.24 -18.66
CA ARG A 93 -6.89 -3.16 -18.37
C ARG A 93 -7.11 -3.45 -16.88
N ILE A 94 -7.74 -2.51 -16.19
CA ILE A 94 -8.13 -2.65 -14.78
C ILE A 94 -9.59 -2.27 -14.66
N ASP A 95 -10.42 -3.27 -14.38
CA ASP A 95 -11.85 -3.09 -14.13
C ASP A 95 -12.07 -2.90 -12.63
N ARG A 96 -13.02 -2.05 -12.27
CA ARG A 96 -13.36 -1.74 -10.88
C ARG A 96 -14.86 -1.93 -10.67
N PRO A 97 -15.31 -3.19 -10.46
CA PRO A 97 -16.73 -3.48 -10.31
C PRO A 97 -17.34 -2.87 -9.03
N GLU A 98 -16.51 -2.65 -7.99
CA GLU A 98 -16.91 -2.03 -6.73
C GLU A 98 -15.77 -1.12 -6.23
N VAL A 99 -16.09 -0.23 -5.27
CA VAL A 99 -15.12 0.74 -4.72
C VAL A 99 -13.83 0.08 -4.20
N THR A 100 -13.96 -1.10 -3.61
CA THR A 100 -12.83 -1.83 -2.98
C THR A 100 -12.45 -3.11 -3.72
N THR A 101 -12.97 -3.33 -4.93
CA THR A 101 -12.70 -4.53 -5.72
C THR A 101 -12.12 -4.15 -7.09
N LEU A 102 -11.02 -4.78 -7.47
CA LEU A 102 -10.41 -4.61 -8.79
C LEU A 102 -10.26 -5.96 -9.48
N GLU A 103 -10.37 -5.95 -10.81
CA GLU A 103 -9.90 -7.02 -11.68
C GLU A 103 -8.78 -6.49 -12.55
N VAL A 104 -7.56 -6.94 -12.30
CA VAL A 104 -6.36 -6.50 -13.01
C VAL A 104 -5.98 -7.54 -14.05
N HIS A 105 -6.12 -7.20 -15.33
CA HIS A 105 -5.74 -8.06 -16.47
C HIS A 105 -4.27 -7.86 -16.77
N GLY A 106 -3.43 -8.65 -16.10
CA GLY A 106 -1.98 -8.53 -16.20
C GLY A 106 -1.47 -8.84 -17.62
N VAL A 107 -0.54 -8.01 -18.07
CA VAL A 107 0.05 -8.08 -19.41
C VAL A 107 1.35 -8.90 -19.46
N GLY A 108 1.72 -9.51 -18.34
CA GLY A 108 3.02 -10.16 -18.20
C GLY A 108 4.15 -9.16 -17.96
N ARG A 109 5.31 -9.66 -17.58
CA ARG A 109 6.47 -8.86 -17.19
C ARG A 109 6.90 -7.87 -18.29
N ASP A 110 6.86 -8.27 -19.53
CA ASP A 110 7.37 -7.52 -20.68
C ASP A 110 6.24 -6.91 -21.55
N GLY A 111 4.99 -6.92 -21.08
CA GLY A 111 3.81 -6.49 -21.84
C GLY A 111 3.35 -5.05 -21.63
N LEU A 112 3.99 -4.30 -20.71
CA LEU A 112 3.70 -2.89 -20.52
C LEU A 112 4.08 -2.07 -21.78
N ARG A 113 3.40 -0.95 -21.98
CA ARG A 113 3.63 -0.02 -23.09
C ARG A 113 3.97 1.37 -22.57
N ALA A 114 4.65 2.16 -23.41
CA ALA A 114 4.91 3.56 -23.08
C ALA A 114 3.60 4.30 -22.82
N ALA A 115 3.54 5.05 -21.72
CA ALA A 115 2.44 5.95 -21.47
C ALA A 115 2.44 7.12 -22.48
N PRO A 116 1.28 7.71 -22.82
CA PRO A 116 1.20 8.83 -23.76
C PRO A 116 1.87 10.12 -23.28
N GLY A 117 2.23 10.20 -22.01
CA GLY A 117 2.87 11.34 -21.38
C GLY A 117 3.48 10.97 -20.02
N PRO A 118 3.92 11.96 -19.23
CA PRO A 118 4.44 11.72 -17.90
C PRO A 118 3.42 11.01 -17.01
N LEU A 119 3.90 10.10 -16.18
CA LEU A 119 3.11 9.41 -15.16
C LEU A 119 2.97 10.32 -13.93
N ASP A 120 1.81 10.95 -13.78
CA ASP A 120 1.50 11.77 -12.61
C ASP A 120 1.03 10.86 -11.47
N LEU A 121 1.81 10.85 -10.40
CA LEU A 121 1.56 10.01 -9.22
C LEU A 121 0.99 10.80 -8.04
N GLY A 122 0.56 12.05 -8.26
CA GLY A 122 0.02 12.93 -7.22
C GLY A 122 1.00 13.07 -6.06
N ASN A 123 0.57 12.73 -4.83
CA ASN A 123 1.43 12.76 -3.63
C ASN A 123 2.06 11.41 -3.29
N SER A 124 1.92 10.38 -4.14
CA SER A 124 2.32 9.02 -3.81
C SER A 124 3.82 8.76 -3.93
N GLY A 125 4.55 9.02 -2.85
CA GLY A 125 5.97 8.65 -2.78
C GLY A 125 6.24 7.14 -2.83
N THR A 126 5.25 6.31 -2.49
CA THR A 126 5.35 4.85 -2.65
C THR A 126 5.34 4.48 -4.12
N SER A 127 4.36 4.97 -4.88
CA SER A 127 4.26 4.71 -6.32
C SER A 127 5.52 5.17 -7.04
N ALA A 128 5.98 6.41 -6.79
CA ALA A 128 7.15 6.96 -7.45
C ALA A 128 8.40 6.09 -7.27
N ARG A 129 8.65 5.59 -6.06
CA ARG A 129 9.84 4.78 -5.78
C ARG A 129 9.72 3.36 -6.32
N LEU A 130 8.57 2.72 -6.17
CA LEU A 130 8.36 1.35 -6.67
C LEU A 130 8.36 1.32 -8.19
N LEU A 131 7.66 2.27 -8.83
CA LEU A 131 7.63 2.39 -10.29
C LEU A 131 9.00 2.74 -10.87
N ALA A 132 9.83 3.55 -10.20
CA ALA A 132 11.19 3.79 -10.65
C ALA A 132 11.98 2.49 -10.83
N GLY A 133 11.85 1.54 -9.89
CA GLY A 133 12.47 0.22 -9.99
C GLY A 133 11.89 -0.63 -11.13
N LEU A 134 10.57 -0.68 -11.26
CA LEU A 134 9.90 -1.44 -12.30
C LEU A 134 10.18 -0.90 -13.71
N LEU A 135 10.08 0.42 -13.88
CA LEU A 135 10.25 1.09 -15.16
C LEU A 135 11.70 1.06 -15.65
N ALA A 136 12.68 0.97 -14.75
CA ALA A 136 14.08 0.79 -15.12
C ALA A 136 14.34 -0.47 -15.96
N GLY A 137 13.47 -1.49 -15.83
CA GLY A 137 13.55 -2.74 -16.59
C GLY A 137 12.72 -2.77 -17.87
N GLN A 138 12.01 -1.68 -18.22
CA GLN A 138 11.14 -1.66 -19.41
C GLN A 138 11.91 -1.27 -20.68
N ALA A 139 11.34 -1.60 -21.84
CA ALA A 139 11.94 -1.33 -23.14
C ALA A 139 11.64 0.09 -23.69
N PHE A 140 10.87 0.90 -22.97
CA PHE A 140 10.41 2.22 -23.39
C PHE A 140 10.79 3.30 -22.36
N ASP A 141 10.90 4.53 -22.84
CA ASP A 141 11.19 5.71 -22.02
C ASP A 141 9.98 6.07 -21.16
N SER A 142 10.24 6.55 -19.95
CA SER A 142 9.20 6.95 -19.00
C SER A 142 9.59 8.21 -18.24
N GLU A 143 8.61 9.01 -17.86
CA GLU A 143 8.81 10.16 -16.97
C GLU A 143 7.82 10.05 -15.80
N ILE A 144 8.33 10.26 -14.58
CA ILE A 144 7.52 10.27 -13.36
C ILE A 144 7.50 11.69 -12.82
N ILE A 145 6.28 12.20 -12.59
CA ILE A 145 6.01 13.49 -11.96
C ILE A 145 5.05 13.30 -10.79
N GLY A 146 4.74 14.38 -10.09
CA GLY A 146 3.74 14.41 -9.03
C GLY A 146 3.40 15.82 -8.61
N ASP A 147 2.65 15.97 -7.52
CA ASP A 147 2.30 17.26 -6.97
C ASP A 147 3.51 18.02 -6.39
N ALA A 148 3.28 19.27 -6.00
CA ALA A 148 4.34 20.14 -5.47
C ALA A 148 5.07 19.53 -4.25
N SER A 149 4.39 18.75 -3.43
CA SER A 149 5.00 18.08 -2.27
C SER A 149 5.85 16.89 -2.70
N LEU A 150 5.35 16.03 -3.61
CA LEU A 150 6.10 14.87 -4.09
C LEU A 150 7.33 15.30 -4.89
N MET A 151 7.22 16.37 -5.68
CA MET A 151 8.32 16.93 -6.48
C MET A 151 9.53 17.36 -5.63
N GLN A 152 9.35 17.62 -4.33
CA GLN A 152 10.43 18.00 -3.41
C GLN A 152 11.01 16.81 -2.63
N ARG A 153 10.42 15.62 -2.73
CA ARG A 153 10.89 14.46 -1.96
C ARG A 153 12.17 13.88 -2.56
N PRO A 154 13.16 13.50 -1.70
CA PRO A 154 14.42 12.94 -2.18
C PRO A 154 14.20 11.57 -2.84
N MET A 155 14.72 11.42 -4.06
CA MET A 155 14.68 10.21 -4.87
C MET A 155 16.07 9.58 -5.07
N ALA A 156 17.15 10.29 -4.78
CA ALA A 156 18.52 9.82 -4.98
C ALA A 156 18.76 8.44 -4.34
N ARG A 157 18.24 8.20 -3.14
CA ARG A 157 18.37 6.90 -2.45
C ARG A 157 17.79 5.69 -3.18
N VAL A 158 16.91 5.93 -4.18
CA VAL A 158 16.36 4.88 -5.07
C VAL A 158 17.10 4.91 -6.40
N VAL A 159 17.38 6.10 -6.93
CA VAL A 159 18.01 6.31 -8.23
C VAL A 159 19.43 5.76 -8.23
N ASP A 160 20.23 6.06 -7.20
CA ASP A 160 21.64 5.68 -7.17
C ASP A 160 21.84 4.15 -7.19
N PRO A 161 21.16 3.33 -6.36
CA PRO A 161 21.32 1.88 -6.47
C PRO A 161 20.73 1.30 -7.77
N LEU A 162 19.69 1.91 -8.36
CA LEU A 162 19.20 1.48 -9.68
C LEU A 162 20.22 1.76 -10.78
N ARG A 163 20.95 2.88 -10.70
CA ARG A 163 22.07 3.17 -11.62
C ARG A 163 23.19 2.14 -11.48
N LEU A 164 23.47 1.66 -10.27
CA LEU A 164 24.43 0.57 -10.05
C LEU A 164 23.96 -0.74 -10.71
N MET A 165 22.65 -0.95 -10.87
CA MET A 165 22.09 -2.06 -11.64
C MET A 165 22.17 -1.85 -13.16
N GLY A 166 22.64 -0.70 -13.64
CA GLY A 166 22.71 -0.35 -15.06
C GLY A 166 21.54 0.49 -15.59
N ALA A 167 20.61 0.90 -14.72
CA ALA A 167 19.48 1.73 -15.13
C ALA A 167 19.95 3.14 -15.57
N GLN A 168 19.34 3.65 -16.64
CA GLN A 168 19.57 4.99 -17.13
C GLN A 168 18.46 5.91 -16.60
N ILE A 169 18.68 6.45 -15.41
CA ILE A 169 17.71 7.32 -14.73
C ILE A 169 18.37 8.68 -14.46
N SER A 170 17.66 9.76 -14.81
CA SER A 170 18.01 11.13 -14.42
C SER A 170 16.94 11.71 -13.50
N CYS A 171 17.39 12.58 -12.60
CA CYS A 171 16.58 13.37 -11.69
C CYS A 171 17.08 14.82 -11.71
N THR A 172 16.44 15.71 -10.97
CA THR A 172 16.93 17.08 -10.80
C THR A 172 18.31 17.09 -10.13
N PRO A 173 19.09 18.18 -10.23
CA PRO A 173 20.36 18.32 -9.51
C PRO A 173 20.23 18.14 -7.99
N SER A 174 19.06 18.46 -7.41
CA SER A 174 18.73 18.24 -6.00
C SER A 174 18.36 16.80 -5.66
N GLY A 175 18.35 15.88 -6.65
CA GLY A 175 17.99 14.48 -6.43
C GLY A 175 16.51 14.22 -6.22
N THR A 176 15.65 15.08 -6.78
CA THR A 176 14.19 15.00 -6.66
C THR A 176 13.51 14.73 -8.00
N LEU A 177 12.20 14.64 -8.06
CA LEU A 177 11.42 14.57 -9.30
C LEU A 177 11.57 15.84 -10.17
N PRO A 178 11.35 15.78 -11.51
CA PRO A 178 10.91 14.59 -12.25
C PRO A 178 12.02 13.53 -12.39
N LEU A 179 11.61 12.25 -12.45
CA LEU A 179 12.51 11.19 -12.87
C LEU A 179 12.27 10.88 -14.34
N LYS A 180 13.35 10.94 -15.14
CA LYS A 180 13.34 10.47 -16.52
C LYS A 180 14.11 9.16 -16.59
N ILE A 181 13.44 8.12 -17.05
CA ILE A 181 13.95 6.75 -17.11
C ILE A 181 14.01 6.37 -18.58
N ARG A 182 15.21 6.09 -19.10
CA ARG A 182 15.42 5.63 -20.46
C ARG A 182 15.21 4.13 -20.51
N GLY A 183 14.37 3.68 -21.44
CA GLY A 183 14.07 2.28 -21.67
C GLY A 183 15.18 1.52 -22.37
N GLY A 184 15.07 0.19 -22.37
CA GLY A 184 16.01 -0.70 -23.04
C GLY A 184 17.36 -0.87 -22.34
N ALA A 185 17.52 -0.35 -21.12
CA ALA A 185 18.73 -0.57 -20.32
C ALA A 185 18.83 -2.06 -19.94
N ARG A 186 20.01 -2.63 -20.13
CA ARG A 186 20.30 -4.01 -19.69
C ARG A 186 20.65 -3.99 -18.21
N LEU A 187 19.69 -4.35 -17.37
CA LEU A 187 19.93 -4.43 -15.94
C LEU A 187 20.72 -5.69 -15.58
N HIS A 188 21.60 -5.57 -14.60
CA HIS A 188 22.31 -6.68 -13.98
C HIS A 188 22.00 -6.75 -12.49
N GLY A 189 22.01 -7.97 -11.96
CA GLY A 189 21.81 -8.20 -10.55
C GLY A 189 22.96 -7.64 -9.72
N VAL A 190 22.65 -7.16 -8.53
CA VAL A 190 23.61 -6.59 -7.59
C VAL A 190 23.38 -7.13 -6.19
N GLU A 191 24.42 -7.18 -5.39
CA GLU A 191 24.27 -7.26 -3.94
C GLU A 191 24.43 -5.87 -3.35
N PHE A 192 23.35 -5.33 -2.78
CA PHE A 192 23.32 -3.97 -2.28
C PHE A 192 22.94 -3.93 -0.80
N ALA A 193 23.87 -3.44 0.04
CA ALA A 193 23.61 -3.16 1.43
C ALA A 193 22.96 -1.78 1.57
N LEU A 194 21.74 -1.74 2.11
CA LEU A 194 21.04 -0.47 2.34
C LEU A 194 21.77 0.33 3.43
N PRO A 195 22.17 1.58 3.16
CA PRO A 195 22.80 2.41 4.18
C PRO A 195 21.83 2.79 5.31
N VAL A 196 20.54 2.85 5.01
CA VAL A 196 19.45 3.11 5.96
C VAL A 196 18.29 2.16 5.68
N ALA A 197 17.66 1.65 6.72
CA ALA A 197 16.50 0.76 6.62
C ALA A 197 15.36 1.43 5.83
N SER A 198 15.01 0.86 4.67
CA SER A 198 13.97 1.41 3.79
C SER A 198 13.26 0.32 2.99
N ALA A 199 12.03 0.03 3.36
CA ALA A 199 11.19 -0.92 2.61
C ALA A 199 10.92 -0.47 1.16
N GLN A 200 10.86 0.84 0.90
CA GLN A 200 10.59 1.35 -0.45
C GLN A 200 11.80 1.17 -1.37
N VAL A 201 13.01 1.44 -0.88
CA VAL A 201 14.26 1.21 -1.65
C VAL A 201 14.42 -0.27 -1.92
N LYS A 202 14.28 -1.12 -0.88
CA LYS A 202 14.28 -2.58 -1.04
C LYS A 202 13.28 -3.03 -2.11
N SER A 203 12.03 -2.56 -2.02
CA SER A 203 10.99 -2.91 -2.99
C SER A 203 11.34 -2.49 -4.41
N ALA A 204 11.88 -1.29 -4.60
CA ALA A 204 12.28 -0.80 -5.92
C ALA A 204 13.38 -1.69 -6.54
N LEU A 205 14.39 -2.06 -5.75
CA LEU A 205 15.47 -2.94 -6.21
C LEU A 205 15.00 -4.35 -6.52
N LEU A 206 14.09 -4.91 -5.71
CA LEU A 206 13.50 -6.22 -5.98
C LEU A 206 12.64 -6.20 -7.25
N LEU A 207 11.86 -5.13 -7.50
CA LEU A 207 11.09 -4.97 -8.73
C LEU A 207 12.00 -4.84 -9.95
N ALA A 208 13.10 -4.07 -9.88
CA ALA A 208 14.11 -4.00 -10.93
C ALA A 208 14.79 -5.37 -11.14
N GLY A 209 15.04 -6.12 -10.06
CA GLY A 209 15.63 -7.45 -10.07
C GLY A 209 14.81 -8.49 -10.85
N LEU A 210 13.50 -8.29 -11.02
CA LEU A 210 12.67 -9.14 -11.89
C LEU A 210 13.08 -9.07 -13.37
N TYR A 211 13.82 -8.02 -13.76
CA TYR A 211 14.29 -7.76 -15.13
C TYR A 211 15.80 -7.94 -15.29
N ALA A 212 16.53 -7.98 -14.18
CA ALA A 212 17.99 -8.00 -14.17
C ALA A 212 18.57 -9.39 -14.51
N ASP A 213 19.69 -9.41 -15.22
CA ASP A 213 20.48 -10.62 -15.42
C ASP A 213 21.30 -10.93 -14.15
N GLY A 214 21.19 -12.15 -13.63
CA GLY A 214 21.84 -12.57 -12.38
C GLY A 214 20.99 -12.37 -11.12
N ASP A 215 21.61 -12.56 -9.96
CA ASP A 215 20.96 -12.44 -8.65
C ASP A 215 20.88 -10.96 -8.22
N THR A 216 19.71 -10.49 -7.82
CA THR A 216 19.54 -9.23 -7.10
C THR A 216 19.33 -9.53 -5.63
N CYS A 217 20.25 -9.07 -4.79
CA CYS A 217 20.21 -9.24 -3.35
C CYS A 217 20.21 -7.88 -2.64
N VAL A 218 19.31 -7.71 -1.69
CA VAL A 218 19.26 -6.51 -0.83
C VAL A 218 19.54 -6.93 0.61
N ILE A 219 20.49 -6.26 1.27
CA ILE A 219 20.83 -6.47 2.67
C ILE A 219 20.30 -5.30 3.48
N GLU A 220 19.47 -5.59 4.48
CA GLU A 220 18.86 -4.58 5.35
C GLU A 220 19.69 -4.40 6.63
N PRO A 221 19.98 -3.14 7.05
CA PRO A 221 20.66 -2.88 8.33
C PRO A 221 19.77 -3.22 9.52
N ALA A 222 18.45 -3.06 9.37
CA ALA A 222 17.42 -3.45 10.32
C ALA A 222 16.18 -3.94 9.57
N PRO A 223 15.33 -4.81 10.16
CA PRO A 223 14.12 -5.30 9.51
C PRO A 223 13.21 -4.15 9.06
N THR A 224 12.70 -4.22 7.83
CA THR A 224 11.67 -3.34 7.34
C THR A 224 10.44 -4.13 6.89
N ARG A 225 9.37 -3.42 6.47
CA ARG A 225 8.15 -4.05 5.95
C ARG A 225 8.48 -5.02 4.82
N ASP A 226 7.93 -6.23 4.91
CA ASP A 226 8.23 -7.35 4.00
C ASP A 226 7.07 -7.68 3.04
N HIS A 227 6.14 -6.74 2.84
CA HIS A 227 4.98 -6.92 1.95
C HIS A 227 5.38 -7.30 0.53
N THR A 228 6.46 -6.72 -0.02
CA THR A 228 6.92 -7.02 -1.37
C THR A 228 7.36 -8.48 -1.48
N GLU A 229 8.14 -8.96 -0.53
CA GLU A 229 8.63 -10.34 -0.50
C GLU A 229 7.48 -11.35 -0.37
N ARG A 230 6.54 -11.08 0.53
CA ARG A 230 5.36 -11.92 0.74
C ARG A 230 4.50 -12.00 -0.52
N MET A 231 4.23 -10.84 -1.12
CA MET A 231 3.39 -10.77 -2.31
C MET A 231 4.09 -11.34 -3.54
N LEU A 232 5.39 -11.09 -3.74
CA LEU A 232 6.16 -11.72 -4.82
C LEU A 232 6.08 -13.25 -4.74
N ARG A 233 6.24 -13.84 -3.55
CA ARG A 233 6.08 -15.30 -3.36
C ARG A 233 4.68 -15.77 -3.73
N MET A 234 3.65 -14.99 -3.38
CA MET A 234 2.26 -15.30 -3.74
C MET A 234 2.04 -15.27 -5.25
N PHE A 235 2.70 -14.37 -5.96
CA PHE A 235 2.70 -14.30 -7.43
C PHE A 235 3.66 -15.31 -8.08
N GLY A 236 4.19 -16.27 -7.31
CA GLY A 236 4.99 -17.39 -7.81
C GLY A 236 6.50 -17.09 -7.97
N VAL A 237 6.97 -15.96 -7.47
CA VAL A 237 8.39 -15.58 -7.52
C VAL A 237 9.15 -16.25 -6.38
N ASP A 238 10.27 -16.92 -6.70
CA ASP A 238 11.19 -17.44 -5.69
C ASP A 238 11.99 -16.32 -5.04
N VAL A 239 11.55 -15.91 -3.85
CA VAL A 239 12.24 -14.90 -3.03
C VAL A 239 12.88 -15.57 -1.83
N ARG A 240 14.20 -15.62 -1.81
CA ARG A 240 14.98 -16.16 -0.71
C ARG A 240 15.30 -15.09 0.31
N SER A 241 14.94 -15.33 1.56
CA SER A 241 15.21 -14.40 2.68
C SER A 241 15.95 -15.15 3.78
N ARG A 242 17.15 -14.70 4.12
CA ARG A 242 17.95 -15.21 5.22
C ARG A 242 18.80 -14.09 5.82
N ASP A 243 18.81 -13.96 7.14
CA ASP A 243 19.70 -13.04 7.88
C ASP A 243 19.65 -11.59 7.34
N ARG A 244 18.44 -11.07 7.10
CA ARG A 244 18.19 -9.74 6.52
C ARG A 244 18.72 -9.55 5.08
N ARG A 245 19.11 -10.63 4.42
CA ARG A 245 19.49 -10.65 3.02
C ARG A 245 18.35 -11.23 2.21
N ILE A 246 17.81 -10.44 1.30
CA ILE A 246 16.66 -10.78 0.45
C ILE A 246 17.12 -10.85 -0.99
N CYS A 247 16.96 -12.01 -1.63
CA CYS A 247 17.44 -12.25 -2.98
C CYS A 247 16.34 -12.80 -3.89
N LEU A 248 16.36 -12.38 -5.14
CA LEU A 248 15.58 -12.98 -6.22
C LEU A 248 16.38 -12.96 -7.54
N LYS A 249 15.84 -13.66 -8.52
CA LYS A 249 16.31 -13.66 -9.92
C LYS A 249 15.19 -13.22 -10.84
N ARG A 250 15.56 -12.89 -12.07
CA ARG A 250 14.62 -12.67 -13.16
C ARG A 250 13.71 -13.87 -13.34
N GLN A 251 12.41 -13.69 -13.24
CA GLN A 251 11.40 -14.73 -13.43
C GLN A 251 10.02 -14.13 -13.72
N PRO A 252 9.12 -14.87 -14.36
CA PRO A 252 7.76 -14.41 -14.62
C PRO A 252 6.91 -14.43 -13.34
N LEU A 253 5.84 -13.63 -13.33
CA LEU A 253 4.80 -13.64 -12.31
C LEU A 253 3.53 -14.30 -12.86
N ARG A 254 2.81 -14.97 -11.98
CA ARG A 254 1.49 -15.55 -12.27
C ARG A 254 0.42 -14.78 -11.51
N ALA A 255 -0.67 -14.49 -12.20
CA ALA A 255 -1.82 -13.85 -11.58
C ALA A 255 -2.36 -14.70 -10.41
N THR A 256 -2.85 -14.03 -9.40
CA THR A 256 -3.43 -14.65 -8.20
C THR A 256 -4.42 -13.69 -7.55
N ASP A 257 -5.35 -14.25 -6.77
CA ASP A 257 -6.30 -13.46 -6.02
C ASP A 257 -5.63 -12.82 -4.81
N VAL A 258 -5.90 -11.53 -4.62
CA VAL A 258 -5.34 -10.72 -3.53
C VAL A 258 -6.48 -10.24 -2.64
N ARG A 259 -6.46 -10.64 -1.37
CA ARG A 259 -7.37 -10.09 -0.36
C ARG A 259 -6.58 -9.14 0.54
N VAL A 260 -6.76 -7.84 0.35
CA VAL A 260 -6.09 -6.81 1.15
C VAL A 260 -6.67 -6.80 2.57
N PRO A 261 -5.84 -6.97 3.62
CA PRO A 261 -6.30 -6.85 5.01
C PRO A 261 -6.57 -5.39 5.38
N ALA A 262 -7.32 -5.17 6.45
CA ALA A 262 -7.52 -3.84 7.03
C ALA A 262 -6.17 -3.26 7.54
N ASP A 263 -5.94 -1.96 7.30
CA ASP A 263 -4.64 -1.31 7.62
C ASP A 263 -4.49 -1.08 9.12
N ILE A 264 -3.44 -1.66 9.70
CA ILE A 264 -3.09 -1.45 11.11
C ILE A 264 -2.84 0.03 11.43
N SER A 265 -2.36 0.84 10.49
CA SER A 265 -2.16 2.27 10.70
C SER A 265 -3.49 3.01 10.88
N SER A 266 -4.51 2.63 10.11
CA SER A 266 -5.88 3.15 10.29
C SER A 266 -6.51 2.59 11.57
N ALA A 267 -6.28 1.31 11.87
CA ALA A 267 -6.76 0.67 13.08
C ALA A 267 -6.18 1.30 14.35
N ALA A 268 -4.92 1.81 14.30
CA ALA A 268 -4.23 2.39 15.44
C ALA A 268 -5.01 3.55 16.09
N PHE A 269 -5.69 4.39 15.28
CA PHE A 269 -6.52 5.47 15.80
C PHE A 269 -7.66 4.94 16.70
N PHE A 270 -8.31 3.87 16.27
CA PHE A 270 -9.40 3.23 17.01
C PHE A 270 -8.90 2.43 18.21
N LEU A 271 -7.72 1.79 18.08
CA LEU A 271 -7.09 1.10 19.20
C LEU A 271 -6.79 2.08 20.34
N VAL A 272 -6.21 3.25 20.01
CA VAL A 272 -5.94 4.30 21.00
C VAL A 272 -7.25 4.85 21.55
N ALA A 273 -8.17 5.28 20.70
CA ALA A 273 -9.43 5.89 21.15
C ALA A 273 -10.24 4.95 22.06
N ALA A 274 -10.41 3.67 21.69
CA ALA A 274 -11.13 2.73 22.52
C ALA A 274 -10.40 2.34 23.82
N SER A 275 -9.06 2.48 23.84
CA SER A 275 -8.29 2.26 25.08
C SER A 275 -8.49 3.40 26.10
N ILE A 276 -8.64 4.66 25.64
CA ILE A 276 -8.70 5.83 26.54
C ILE A 276 -10.11 6.33 26.85
N VAL A 277 -11.10 6.02 26.00
CA VAL A 277 -12.49 6.46 26.24
C VAL A 277 -13.20 5.46 27.14
N PRO A 278 -13.71 5.87 28.33
CA PRO A 278 -14.40 5.00 29.26
C PRO A 278 -15.55 4.22 28.62
N ASP A 279 -15.79 3.00 29.12
CA ASP A 279 -16.87 2.09 28.67
C ASP A 279 -16.80 1.64 27.20
N SER A 280 -15.68 1.86 26.51
CA SER A 280 -15.48 1.38 25.15
C SER A 280 -15.22 -0.13 25.12
N ASP A 281 -15.82 -0.79 24.11
CA ASP A 281 -15.60 -2.19 23.73
C ASP A 281 -15.79 -2.31 22.21
N LEU A 282 -14.69 -2.27 21.46
CA LEU A 282 -14.67 -2.20 20.00
C LEU A 282 -13.96 -3.43 19.42
N LEU A 283 -14.56 -4.05 18.40
CA LEU A 283 -13.96 -5.12 17.62
C LEU A 283 -13.55 -4.62 16.23
N LEU A 284 -12.25 -4.57 16.00
CA LEU A 284 -11.69 -4.24 14.69
C LEU A 284 -11.47 -5.52 13.90
N LYS A 285 -12.13 -5.62 12.74
CA LYS A 285 -12.15 -6.84 11.94
C LYS A 285 -11.01 -6.90 10.94
N ARG A 286 -10.45 -8.12 10.78
CA ARG A 286 -9.50 -8.49 9.72
C ARG A 286 -8.28 -7.57 9.59
N VAL A 287 -7.75 -7.08 10.70
CA VAL A 287 -6.60 -6.18 10.72
C VAL A 287 -5.32 -6.96 10.39
N GLY A 288 -4.52 -6.41 9.47
CA GLY A 288 -3.19 -6.95 9.18
C GLY A 288 -2.26 -6.77 10.41
N ILE A 289 -1.76 -7.88 10.93
CA ILE A 289 -0.88 -7.90 12.11
C ILE A 289 0.54 -8.35 11.74
N ASN A 290 1.04 -7.93 10.58
CA ASN A 290 2.41 -8.20 10.20
C ASN A 290 3.37 -7.74 11.31
N PRO A 291 4.30 -8.61 11.79
CA PRO A 291 5.23 -8.28 12.87
C PRO A 291 6.06 -7.01 12.62
N THR A 292 6.32 -6.68 11.35
CA THR A 292 7.05 -5.46 10.98
C THR A 292 6.19 -4.18 11.08
N ARG A 293 4.89 -4.32 11.40
CA ARG A 293 3.89 -3.23 11.47
C ARG A 293 3.13 -3.15 12.78
N ALA A 294 3.00 -4.26 13.49
CA ALA A 294 2.07 -4.41 14.61
C ALA A 294 2.62 -3.90 15.95
N ALA A 295 3.78 -3.26 15.98
CA ALA A 295 4.40 -2.75 17.21
C ALA A 295 3.48 -1.82 18.04
N VAL A 296 2.55 -1.13 17.42
CA VAL A 296 1.54 -0.30 18.13
C VAL A 296 0.72 -1.13 19.12
N ILE A 297 0.43 -2.39 18.81
CA ILE A 297 -0.31 -3.30 19.71
C ILE A 297 0.54 -3.60 20.94
N ASP A 298 1.81 -3.92 20.75
CA ASP A 298 2.73 -4.25 21.85
C ASP A 298 2.97 -3.04 22.74
N ILE A 299 3.15 -1.85 22.15
CA ILE A 299 3.32 -0.60 22.89
C ILE A 299 2.07 -0.31 23.73
N LEU A 300 0.89 -0.35 23.15
CA LEU A 300 -0.35 -0.10 23.88
C LEU A 300 -0.57 -1.11 25.00
N ARG A 301 -0.27 -2.40 24.76
CA ARG A 301 -0.32 -3.42 25.82
C ARG A 301 0.68 -3.17 26.94
N ALA A 302 1.90 -2.76 26.61
CA ALA A 302 2.90 -2.37 27.61
C ALA A 302 2.44 -1.17 28.46
N MET A 303 1.66 -0.27 27.88
CA MET A 303 1.00 0.83 28.59
C MET A 303 -0.24 0.40 29.39
N GLY A 304 -0.65 -0.88 29.33
CA GLY A 304 -1.79 -1.41 30.07
C GLY A 304 -3.10 -1.52 29.26
N ALA A 305 -3.05 -1.30 27.93
CA ALA A 305 -4.24 -1.47 27.09
C ALA A 305 -4.76 -2.92 27.09
N ARG A 306 -6.06 -3.08 27.14
CA ARG A 306 -6.76 -4.37 27.01
C ARG A 306 -7.08 -4.65 25.54
N ILE A 307 -6.13 -5.28 24.85
CA ILE A 307 -6.27 -5.65 23.43
C ILE A 307 -6.18 -7.17 23.33
N ASP A 308 -7.29 -7.83 22.96
CA ASP A 308 -7.31 -9.26 22.66
C ASP A 308 -7.12 -9.46 21.16
N ILE A 309 -6.25 -10.39 20.77
CA ILE A 309 -5.96 -10.75 19.39
C ILE A 309 -6.61 -12.11 19.11
N HIS A 310 -7.57 -12.11 18.21
CA HIS A 310 -8.22 -13.33 17.71
C HIS A 310 -7.69 -13.60 16.31
N ALA A 311 -6.64 -14.44 16.20
CA ALA A 311 -6.00 -14.75 14.91
C ALA A 311 -7.02 -15.38 13.96
N SER A 312 -7.16 -14.79 12.77
CA SER A 312 -8.08 -15.24 11.71
C SER A 312 -7.39 -16.04 10.62
N GLY A 313 -6.06 -16.27 10.75
CA GLY A 313 -5.24 -16.97 9.77
C GLY A 313 -4.34 -16.02 8.96
N THR A 314 -4.17 -16.34 7.68
CA THR A 314 -3.37 -15.54 6.75
C THR A 314 -4.20 -15.13 5.54
N THR A 315 -3.96 -13.92 5.06
CA THR A 315 -4.55 -13.40 3.82
C THR A 315 -3.42 -12.74 3.04
N THR A 316 -3.30 -13.07 1.76
CA THR A 316 -2.21 -12.51 0.91
C THR A 316 -0.81 -12.78 1.50
N ASN A 317 -0.60 -13.96 2.11
CA ASN A 317 0.58 -14.30 2.92
C ASN A 317 0.86 -13.34 4.09
N GLU A 318 -0.11 -12.49 4.46
CA GLU A 318 -0.06 -11.60 5.62
C GLU A 318 -0.84 -12.20 6.79
N PRO A 319 -0.32 -12.16 8.02
CA PRO A 319 -1.08 -12.56 9.19
C PRO A 319 -2.19 -11.54 9.47
N VAL A 320 -3.38 -12.04 9.76
CA VAL A 320 -4.59 -11.24 9.96
C VAL A 320 -5.28 -11.66 11.25
N ALA A 321 -5.79 -10.69 12.00
CA ALA A 321 -6.55 -10.93 13.21
C ALA A 321 -7.72 -9.96 13.37
N ASP A 322 -8.72 -10.39 14.13
CA ASP A 322 -9.69 -9.50 14.73
C ASP A 322 -9.11 -8.99 16.07
N LEU A 323 -9.17 -7.68 16.29
CA LEU A 323 -8.59 -7.03 17.47
C LEU A 323 -9.75 -6.47 18.33
N ARG A 324 -9.97 -7.05 19.50
CA ARG A 324 -10.94 -6.51 20.46
C ARG A 324 -10.21 -5.60 21.44
N VAL A 325 -10.56 -4.34 21.48
CA VAL A 325 -10.01 -3.34 22.38
C VAL A 325 -11.05 -2.84 23.34
N ARG A 326 -10.72 -2.80 24.63
CA ARG A 326 -11.58 -2.32 25.70
C ARG A 326 -10.87 -1.23 26.49
N TYR A 327 -11.68 -0.31 27.00
CA TYR A 327 -11.18 0.73 27.90
C TYR A 327 -10.29 0.15 29.01
N SER A 328 -9.20 0.82 29.24
CA SER A 328 -8.31 0.58 30.39
C SER A 328 -7.50 1.83 30.70
N PRO A 329 -7.20 2.12 31.98
CA PRO A 329 -6.32 3.22 32.33
C PRO A 329 -4.89 2.91 31.82
N LEU A 330 -4.42 3.73 30.88
CA LEU A 330 -3.06 3.62 30.36
C LEU A 330 -2.05 4.26 31.33
N ARG A 331 -0.83 3.73 31.34
CA ARG A 331 0.30 4.23 32.12
C ARG A 331 1.47 4.55 31.18
N GLY A 332 2.21 5.59 31.47
CA GLY A 332 3.45 5.96 30.77
C GLY A 332 4.63 5.09 31.18
#